data_c4567cd0ee24d61397f0f49913546896
#
_entry.id   c4567cd0ee24d61397f0f49913546896
#
_cell.length_a   1.000
_cell.length_b   1.000
_cell.length_c   1.000
_cell.angle_alpha   90.00
_cell.angle_beta   90.00
_cell.angle_gamma   90.00
#
_symmetry.space_group_name_H-M   'P 1'
#
loop_
_entity.id
_entity.type
_entity.pdbx_description
1 polymer ?
#
loop_
_entity_poly.entity_id
_entity_poly.type
_entity_poly.pdbx_seq_one_letter_code
_entity_poly.pdbx_strand_id
1 'polypeptide(L)'
;MNRQPAIAAALVAIALCAGPLASAPALAQQGPACNETNHCVDVTVVGGKIQPLPDVTVSGKNHQIWWQLKTPGYSFPKPPKSDGVAFKPANSGNDNGKMPAKEFNCNRVSATVFHCTDANSTNGQRRKYQYGVTVVDDASGKDIALDPWVVNL
;
A
#
# COMPACT_ATOMS: atom_id res chain seq x y z
N MET A 1 -52.15 -25.79 -62.41
CA MET A 1 -52.45 -26.12 -61.01
C MET A 1 -51.14 -26.50 -60.37
N ASN A 2 -50.46 -25.50 -59.75
CA ASN A 2 -49.17 -25.67 -59.06
C ASN A 2 -49.39 -25.43 -57.54
N ARG A 3 -49.25 -26.46 -56.75
CA ARG A 3 -49.31 -26.41 -55.31
C ARG A 3 -47.88 -26.31 -54.80
N GLN A 4 -47.52 -25.18 -54.19
CA GLN A 4 -46.28 -25.03 -53.44
C GLN A 4 -46.46 -25.55 -51.99
N PRO A 5 -45.48 -26.28 -51.43
CA PRO A 5 -45.52 -26.67 -50.03
C PRO A 5 -44.98 -25.51 -49.12
N ALA A 6 -45.67 -25.24 -48.00
CA ALA A 6 -45.32 -24.35 -46.98
C ALA A 6 -44.16 -24.92 -46.11
N ILE A 7 -43.07 -24.20 -46.04
CA ILE A 7 -41.95 -24.54 -45.16
C ILE A 7 -42.20 -23.84 -43.81
N ALA A 8 -42.45 -24.63 -42.77
CA ALA A 8 -42.54 -24.13 -41.38
C ALA A 8 -41.13 -23.90 -40.82
N ALA A 9 -40.77 -22.63 -40.55
CA ALA A 9 -39.55 -22.27 -39.87
C ALA A 9 -39.75 -22.43 -38.36
N ALA A 10 -39.03 -23.36 -37.74
CA ALA A 10 -38.96 -23.51 -36.29
C ALA A 10 -37.94 -22.48 -35.71
N LEU A 11 -38.42 -21.51 -34.95
CA LEU A 11 -37.60 -20.60 -34.19
C LEU A 11 -37.11 -21.29 -32.90
N VAL A 12 -35.83 -21.62 -32.85
CA VAL A 12 -35.17 -22.07 -31.62
C VAL A 12 -34.77 -20.84 -30.79
N ALA A 13 -35.47 -20.60 -29.69
CA ALA A 13 -35.12 -19.57 -28.73
C ALA A 13 -33.97 -20.07 -27.84
N ILE A 14 -32.77 -19.55 -28.03
CA ILE A 14 -31.63 -19.79 -27.16
C ILE A 14 -31.75 -18.81 -25.97
N ALA A 15 -32.16 -19.32 -24.81
CA ALA A 15 -32.13 -18.56 -23.55
C ALA A 15 -30.67 -18.46 -23.06
N LEU A 16 -30.05 -17.28 -23.20
CA LEU A 16 -28.77 -16.96 -22.55
C LEU A 16 -29.02 -16.77 -21.04
N CYS A 17 -28.69 -17.75 -20.23
CA CYS A 17 -28.58 -17.60 -18.78
C CYS A 17 -27.34 -16.78 -18.47
N ALA A 18 -27.51 -15.46 -18.33
CA ALA A 18 -26.49 -14.58 -17.72
C ALA A 18 -26.47 -14.84 -16.22
N GLY A 19 -25.63 -15.77 -15.76
CA GLY A 19 -25.34 -15.95 -14.33
C GLY A 19 -24.56 -14.76 -13.78
N PRO A 20 -24.81 -14.32 -12.52
CA PRO A 20 -24.01 -13.29 -11.91
C PRO A 20 -22.55 -13.78 -11.77
N LEU A 21 -21.62 -13.05 -12.38
CA LEU A 21 -20.18 -13.23 -12.16
C LEU A 21 -19.89 -12.85 -10.70
N ALA A 22 -19.83 -13.84 -9.83
CA ALA A 22 -19.34 -13.64 -8.47
C ALA A 22 -17.87 -13.19 -8.56
N SER A 23 -17.60 -11.90 -8.29
CA SER A 23 -16.26 -11.39 -8.18
C SER A 23 -15.58 -12.10 -7.02
N ALA A 24 -14.59 -12.95 -7.31
CA ALA A 24 -13.75 -13.56 -6.29
C ALA A 24 -13.08 -12.44 -5.47
N PRO A 25 -13.10 -12.52 -4.14
CA PRO A 25 -12.37 -11.55 -3.33
C PRO A 25 -10.89 -11.61 -3.71
N ALA A 26 -10.33 -10.46 -4.09
CA ALA A 26 -8.90 -10.33 -4.33
C ALA A 26 -8.17 -10.75 -3.04
N LEU A 27 -7.38 -11.82 -3.11
CA LEU A 27 -6.53 -12.23 -2.01
C LEU A 27 -5.61 -11.05 -1.68
N ALA A 28 -5.82 -10.44 -0.52
CA ALA A 28 -4.95 -9.40 -0.02
C ALA A 28 -3.54 -10.00 0.08
N GLN A 29 -2.60 -9.47 -0.68
CA GLN A 29 -1.22 -9.92 -0.65
C GLN A 29 -0.65 -9.57 0.73
N GLN A 30 -0.51 -10.58 1.58
CA GLN A 30 0.06 -10.43 2.90
C GLN A 30 1.55 -10.10 2.76
N GLY A 31 2.00 -9.10 3.53
CA GLY A 31 3.43 -8.84 3.67
C GLY A 31 4.15 -10.03 4.34
N PRO A 32 5.49 -10.03 4.37
CA PRO A 32 6.26 -11.08 5.01
C PRO A 32 5.97 -11.14 6.52
N ALA A 33 6.36 -12.26 7.14
CA ALA A 33 6.33 -12.38 8.59
C ALA A 33 7.24 -11.33 9.23
N CYS A 34 6.73 -10.66 10.27
CA CYS A 34 7.46 -9.65 11.02
C CYS A 34 8.49 -10.32 11.95
N ASN A 35 9.71 -9.79 12.01
CA ASN A 35 10.80 -10.26 12.86
C ASN A 35 11.79 -9.13 13.11
N GLU A 36 12.96 -9.40 13.68
CA GLU A 36 13.97 -8.37 14.00
C GLU A 36 14.52 -7.64 12.78
N THR A 37 14.51 -8.25 11.60
CA THR A 37 14.97 -7.64 10.33
C THR A 37 13.83 -7.17 9.44
N ASN A 38 12.60 -7.63 9.67
CA ASN A 38 11.38 -7.25 8.96
C ASN A 38 10.43 -6.54 9.93
N HIS A 39 10.54 -5.23 10.03
CA HIS A 39 9.66 -4.43 10.87
C HIS A 39 8.31 -4.24 10.19
N CYS A 40 7.23 -4.59 10.88
CA CYS A 40 5.88 -4.38 10.35
C CYS A 40 5.18 -3.26 11.12
N VAL A 41 4.50 -2.40 10.38
CA VAL A 41 3.68 -1.31 10.88
C VAL A 41 2.27 -1.49 10.36
N ASP A 42 1.34 -1.79 11.25
CA ASP A 42 -0.07 -1.87 10.90
C ASP A 42 -0.66 -0.45 10.79
N VAL A 43 -1.18 -0.14 9.61
CA VAL A 43 -1.84 1.14 9.32
C VAL A 43 -3.34 0.93 9.41
N THR A 44 -3.99 1.63 10.34
CA THR A 44 -5.44 1.59 10.51
C THR A 44 -6.05 2.97 10.36
N VAL A 45 -7.24 3.04 9.77
CA VAL A 45 -8.00 4.28 9.59
C VAL A 45 -9.31 4.17 10.36
N VAL A 46 -9.57 5.14 11.23
CA VAL A 46 -10.81 5.24 12.01
C VAL A 46 -11.37 6.66 11.87
N GLY A 47 -12.63 6.79 11.50
CA GLY A 47 -13.28 8.08 11.34
C GLY A 47 -12.57 9.00 10.31
N GLY A 48 -12.00 8.42 9.25
CA GLY A 48 -11.27 9.16 8.22
C GLY A 48 -9.91 9.72 8.66
N LYS A 49 -9.30 9.13 9.70
CA LYS A 49 -7.96 9.51 10.19
C LYS A 49 -7.11 8.27 10.38
N ILE A 50 -5.85 8.32 9.96
CA ILE A 50 -4.86 7.30 10.29
C ILE A 50 -4.63 7.33 11.81
N GLN A 51 -4.72 6.16 12.45
CA GLN A 51 -4.43 6.05 13.88
C GLN A 51 -2.93 6.25 14.14
N PRO A 52 -2.53 6.72 15.34
CA PRO A 52 -1.12 6.90 15.69
C PRO A 52 -0.32 5.62 15.40
N LEU A 53 0.79 5.78 14.68
CA LEU A 53 1.72 4.71 14.35
C LEU A 53 2.89 4.70 15.35
N PRO A 54 3.43 3.50 15.69
CA PRO A 54 4.60 3.42 16.54
C PRO A 54 5.84 3.99 15.83
N ASP A 55 6.79 4.51 16.62
CA ASP A 55 8.13 4.74 16.11
C ASP A 55 8.76 3.40 15.70
N VAL A 56 9.40 3.36 14.55
CA VAL A 56 10.15 2.18 14.09
C VAL A 56 11.61 2.37 14.50
N THR A 57 12.15 1.43 15.30
CA THR A 57 13.56 1.42 15.67
C THR A 57 14.30 0.36 14.86
N VAL A 58 15.35 0.77 14.16
CA VAL A 58 16.18 -0.09 13.30
C VAL A 58 17.59 -0.14 13.87
N SER A 59 18.13 -1.35 14.06
CA SER A 59 19.50 -1.58 14.51
C SER A 59 20.17 -2.55 13.53
N GLY A 60 21.24 -2.12 12.87
CA GLY A 60 21.88 -2.86 11.80
C GLY A 60 21.50 -2.39 10.40
N LYS A 61 22.06 -3.01 9.37
CA LYS A 61 21.93 -2.56 7.97
C LYS A 61 20.90 -3.37 7.19
N ASN A 62 20.33 -2.74 6.18
CA ASN A 62 19.42 -3.36 5.19
C ASN A 62 18.17 -3.98 5.80
N HIS A 63 17.63 -3.36 6.84
CA HIS A 63 16.37 -3.79 7.43
C HIS A 63 15.20 -3.46 6.51
N GLN A 64 14.17 -4.29 6.57
CA GLN A 64 12.96 -4.13 5.79
C GLN A 64 11.87 -3.52 6.68
N ILE A 65 11.18 -2.51 6.20
CA ILE A 65 10.04 -1.91 6.88
C ILE A 65 8.81 -2.10 6.00
N TRP A 66 7.76 -2.70 6.57
CA TRP A 66 6.53 -3.05 5.88
C TRP A 66 5.35 -2.35 6.52
N TRP A 67 4.68 -1.49 5.79
CA TRP A 67 3.42 -0.91 6.21
C TRP A 67 2.28 -1.74 5.62
N GLN A 68 1.38 -2.21 6.50
CA GLN A 68 0.25 -3.05 6.14
C GLN A 68 -1.04 -2.31 6.46
N LEU A 69 -1.77 -1.88 5.45
CA LEU A 69 -3.06 -1.22 5.63
C LEU A 69 -4.13 -2.26 5.97
N LYS A 70 -4.69 -2.17 7.18
CA LYS A 70 -5.63 -3.14 7.74
C LYS A 70 -7.10 -2.74 7.56
N THR A 71 -7.38 -1.46 7.28
CA THR A 71 -8.75 -0.97 7.14
C THR A 71 -9.23 -1.13 5.70
N PRO A 72 -10.31 -1.89 5.43
CA PRO A 72 -10.92 -1.99 4.11
C PRO A 72 -11.43 -0.64 3.59
N GLY A 73 -11.47 -0.45 2.27
CA GLY A 73 -11.94 0.79 1.62
C GLY A 73 -10.89 1.89 1.56
N TYR A 74 -9.65 1.57 1.91
CA TYR A 74 -8.50 2.45 1.77
C TYR A 74 -7.37 1.75 1.02
N SER A 75 -6.54 2.53 0.34
CA SER A 75 -5.37 2.01 -0.38
C SER A 75 -4.18 2.96 -0.28
N PHE A 76 -2.96 2.43 -0.41
CA PHE A 76 -1.80 3.27 -0.68
C PHE A 76 -1.93 3.88 -2.08
N PRO A 77 -1.59 5.16 -2.27
CA PRO A 77 -1.71 5.82 -3.57
C PRO A 77 -0.85 5.12 -4.64
N LYS A 78 -1.27 5.21 -5.90
CA LYS A 78 -0.49 4.74 -7.04
C LYS A 78 0.38 5.86 -7.58
N PRO A 79 1.65 5.60 -7.95
CA PRO A 79 2.43 6.56 -8.71
C PRO A 79 1.70 6.98 -10.00
N PRO A 80 1.84 8.23 -10.48
CA PRO A 80 2.67 9.31 -9.94
C PRO A 80 1.97 10.20 -8.91
N LYS A 81 0.80 9.83 -8.39
CA LYS A 81 -0.03 10.72 -7.55
C LYS A 81 0.70 11.15 -6.27
N SER A 82 1.23 10.20 -5.53
CA SER A 82 2.09 10.42 -4.36
C SER A 82 2.78 9.12 -3.95
N ASP A 83 3.81 9.22 -3.13
CA ASP A 83 4.40 8.08 -2.46
C ASP A 83 3.55 7.73 -1.23
N GLY A 84 3.13 6.47 -1.10
CA GLY A 84 2.33 6.01 0.04
C GLY A 84 3.08 6.15 1.36
N VAL A 85 4.41 6.01 1.33
CA VAL A 85 5.32 6.34 2.42
C VAL A 85 6.47 7.16 1.87
N ALA A 86 6.70 8.34 2.46
CA ALA A 86 7.76 9.26 2.07
C ALA A 86 8.59 9.68 3.29
N PHE A 87 9.90 9.60 3.19
CA PHE A 87 10.81 10.02 4.26
C PHE A 87 11.22 11.48 4.07
N LYS A 88 11.26 12.21 5.19
CA LYS A 88 11.73 13.59 5.27
C LYS A 88 12.99 13.61 6.14
N PRO A 89 14.02 14.40 5.78
CA PRO A 89 15.15 14.59 6.66
C PRO A 89 14.66 15.21 7.97
N ALA A 90 15.04 14.62 9.12
CA ALA A 90 14.77 15.25 10.40
C ALA A 90 15.68 16.47 10.55
N ASN A 91 15.10 17.60 10.97
CA ASN A 91 15.87 18.79 11.39
C ASN A 91 16.51 18.56 12.78
N SER A 92 17.17 17.42 13.00
CA SER A 92 17.87 17.13 14.24
C SER A 92 19.31 17.63 14.12
N GLY A 93 19.60 18.67 14.78
CA GLY A 93 20.74 19.48 15.16
C GLY A 93 22.16 19.19 14.65
N ASN A 94 22.51 18.05 14.11
CA ASN A 94 23.87 17.71 13.70
C ASN A 94 24.09 17.37 12.23
N ASP A 95 23.01 17.16 11.44
CA ASP A 95 23.17 16.62 10.08
C ASP A 95 22.76 17.58 8.95
N ASN A 96 22.63 18.88 9.22
CA ASN A 96 22.19 19.89 8.23
C ASN A 96 20.90 19.50 7.46
N GLY A 97 20.04 18.66 8.05
CA GLY A 97 18.77 18.25 7.44
C GLY A 97 18.89 17.40 6.17
N LYS A 98 20.07 16.88 5.84
CA LYS A 98 20.25 16.05 4.65
C LYS A 98 20.09 14.56 5.00
N MET A 99 19.11 13.92 4.44
CA MET A 99 19.03 12.47 4.41
C MET A 99 20.10 11.93 3.44
N PRO A 100 20.89 10.90 3.84
CA PRO A 100 21.85 10.28 2.92
C PRO A 100 21.14 9.80 1.65
N ALA A 101 21.76 9.97 0.50
CA ALA A 101 21.24 9.44 -0.74
C ALA A 101 21.08 7.92 -0.63
N LYS A 102 19.89 7.41 -0.97
CA LYS A 102 19.56 5.98 -0.92
C LYS A 102 19.48 5.38 0.51
N GLU A 103 19.28 6.21 1.54
CA GLU A 103 19.03 5.69 2.90
C GLU A 103 17.80 4.79 2.92
N PHE A 104 16.73 5.23 2.27
CA PHE A 104 15.50 4.46 2.10
C PHE A 104 15.22 4.20 0.63
N ASN A 105 14.97 2.93 0.30
CA ASN A 105 14.51 2.51 -1.02
C ASN A 105 13.10 1.95 -0.88
N CYS A 106 12.11 2.65 -1.39
CA CYS A 106 10.70 2.42 -1.10
C CYS A 106 9.89 2.11 -2.35
N ASN A 107 8.91 1.21 -2.23
CA ASN A 107 7.96 0.91 -3.28
C ASN A 107 6.60 0.44 -2.75
N ARG A 108 5.56 0.72 -3.53
CA ARG A 108 4.23 0.15 -3.31
C ARG A 108 4.20 -1.29 -3.83
N VAL A 109 3.97 -2.25 -2.95
CA VAL A 109 3.88 -3.68 -3.30
C VAL A 109 2.47 -4.03 -3.80
N SER A 110 1.44 -3.53 -3.08
CA SER A 110 0.04 -3.74 -3.45
C SER A 110 -0.83 -2.53 -3.05
N ALA A 111 -2.14 -2.64 -3.20
CA ALA A 111 -3.05 -1.62 -2.69
C ALA A 111 -2.93 -1.42 -1.17
N THR A 112 -2.62 -2.48 -0.43
CA THR A 112 -2.63 -2.50 1.04
C THR A 112 -1.25 -2.73 1.65
N VAL A 113 -0.19 -2.86 0.83
CA VAL A 113 1.17 -3.13 1.31
C VAL A 113 2.15 -2.16 0.68
N PHE A 114 2.93 -1.48 1.52
CA PHE A 114 4.04 -0.63 1.14
C PHE A 114 5.32 -1.12 1.82
N HIS A 115 6.45 -1.03 1.15
CA HIS A 115 7.72 -1.58 1.60
C HIS A 115 8.87 -0.60 1.40
N CYS A 116 9.77 -0.51 2.38
CA CYS A 116 11.04 0.17 2.24
C CYS A 116 12.19 -0.69 2.76
N THR A 117 13.32 -0.63 2.10
CA THR A 117 14.62 -1.08 2.64
C THR A 117 15.31 0.13 3.27
N ASP A 118 15.67 0.03 4.53
CA ASP A 118 16.48 1.00 5.27
C ASP A 118 17.94 0.54 5.24
N ALA A 119 18.80 1.30 4.58
CA ALA A 119 20.23 0.99 4.48
C ALA A 119 20.94 1.14 5.83
N ASN A 120 20.38 1.94 6.74
CA ASN A 120 20.97 2.36 8.01
C ASN A 120 22.46 2.69 7.85
N SER A 121 22.75 3.70 7.03
CA SER A 121 24.11 4.11 6.69
C SER A 121 24.78 4.98 7.78
N THR A 122 24.21 4.96 8.98
CA THR A 122 24.59 5.87 10.08
C THR A 122 25.94 5.57 10.73
N ASN A 123 26.56 4.43 10.40
CA ASN A 123 27.84 3.99 10.99
C ASN A 123 27.81 3.98 12.53
N GLY A 124 26.69 3.53 13.13
CA GLY A 124 26.50 3.47 14.58
C GLY A 124 26.11 4.80 15.24
N GLN A 125 25.85 5.84 14.46
CA GLN A 125 25.30 7.09 14.99
C GLN A 125 23.77 7.04 14.98
N ARG A 126 23.15 7.35 16.11
CA ARG A 126 21.70 7.42 16.20
C ARG A 126 21.15 8.55 15.34
N ARG A 127 20.24 8.24 14.43
CA ARG A 127 19.54 9.20 13.58
C ARG A 127 18.04 8.99 13.63
N LYS A 128 17.29 10.08 13.51
CA LYS A 128 15.85 10.06 13.40
C LYS A 128 15.43 10.59 12.03
N TYR A 129 14.48 9.89 11.39
CA TYR A 129 13.87 10.31 10.14
C TYR A 129 12.36 10.40 10.33
N GLN A 130 11.79 11.55 10.00
CA GLN A 130 10.36 11.67 9.92
C GLN A 130 9.87 11.01 8.62
N TYR A 131 8.83 10.21 8.70
CA TYR A 131 8.19 9.69 7.50
C TYR A 131 6.71 10.07 7.46
N GLY A 132 6.18 10.32 6.26
CA GLY A 132 4.76 10.53 6.05
C GLY A 132 4.14 9.23 5.54
N VAL A 133 3.01 8.84 6.11
CA VAL A 133 2.14 7.78 5.55
C VAL A 133 0.93 8.44 4.94
N THR A 134 0.69 8.18 3.65
CA THR A 134 -0.50 8.65 2.93
C THR A 134 -1.31 7.45 2.47
N VAL A 135 -2.61 7.48 2.73
CA VAL A 135 -3.59 6.53 2.19
C VAL A 135 -4.70 7.29 1.47
N VAL A 136 -5.35 6.63 0.54
CA VAL A 136 -6.48 7.16 -0.23
C VAL A 136 -7.74 6.46 0.25
N ASP A 137 -8.78 7.21 0.53
CA ASP A 137 -10.13 6.68 0.68
C ASP A 137 -10.65 6.28 -0.72
N ASP A 138 -10.87 5.00 -0.94
CA ASP A 138 -11.19 4.44 -2.26
C ASP A 138 -12.56 4.92 -2.77
N ALA A 139 -13.47 5.30 -1.88
CA ALA A 139 -14.81 5.79 -2.25
C ALA A 139 -14.79 7.26 -2.68
N SER A 140 -14.05 8.11 -1.97
CA SER A 140 -14.00 9.56 -2.21
C SER A 140 -12.79 10.02 -3.01
N GLY A 141 -11.75 9.19 -3.13
CA GLY A 141 -10.45 9.54 -3.71
C GLY A 141 -9.64 10.55 -2.89
N LYS A 142 -10.05 10.80 -1.63
CA LYS A 142 -9.41 11.77 -0.74
C LYS A 142 -8.19 11.18 -0.06
N ASP A 143 -7.10 11.95 -0.04
CA ASP A 143 -5.88 11.58 0.67
C ASP A 143 -5.99 11.88 2.18
N ILE A 144 -5.45 10.98 2.99
CA ILE A 144 -5.32 11.09 4.44
C ILE A 144 -3.86 10.81 4.78
N ALA A 145 -3.24 11.65 5.60
CA ALA A 145 -1.81 11.53 5.93
C ALA A 145 -1.53 11.63 7.43
N LEU A 146 -0.42 11.00 7.86
CA LEU A 146 0.16 11.05 9.20
C LEU A 146 1.69 11.03 9.09
N ASP A 147 2.39 11.76 9.98
CA ASP A 147 3.87 11.92 9.96
C ASP A 147 4.53 11.32 11.23
N PRO A 148 4.76 10.01 11.33
CA PRO A 148 5.52 9.36 12.42
C PRO A 148 7.05 9.40 12.22
N TRP A 149 7.81 8.64 13.05
CA TRP A 149 9.28 8.64 13.04
C TRP A 149 9.89 7.24 12.85
N VAL A 150 11.06 7.19 12.16
CA VAL A 150 11.99 6.06 12.17
C VAL A 150 13.26 6.47 12.92
N VAL A 151 13.76 5.59 13.78
CA VAL A 151 14.98 5.81 14.57
C VAL A 151 16.00 4.74 14.18
N ASN A 152 17.09 5.16 13.54
CA ASN A 152 18.25 4.32 13.25
C ASN A 152 19.24 4.36 14.43
N LEU A 153 19.73 3.19 14.85
CA LEU A 153 20.67 3.00 15.95
C LEU A 153 22.01 2.48 15.44
#